data_4d9195b59b1b43fec21e5f0e110e9e8a
#
_entry.id   4d9195b59b1b43fec21e5f0e110e9e8a
#
_cell.length_a   1.000
_cell.length_b   1.000
_cell.length_c   1.000
_cell.angle_alpha   90.00
_cell.angle_beta   90.00
_cell.angle_gamma   90.00
#
_symmetry.space_group_name_H-M   'P 1'
#
loop_
_entity.id
_entity.type
_entity.pdbx_description
1 polymer ?
#
loop_
_entity_poly.entity_id
_entity_poly.type
_entity_poly.pdbx_seq_one_letter_code
_entity_poly.pdbx_strand_id
1 'polypeptide(L)'
;MSSHASSAAPAPRSTTAPAAPPTSPAAAAAPTSRPALLHITNGESAGNTLRQTTLGGAVLPWQDSLHEGPVPAQPRHELLRTRARFLAGCGWGREQALLSSFERRDRQLLDALRDDLQVVLWFEHDLYDQLQLLDVLALAHTEAGAPELIVVGSFPGRPSFAGLGELTASELETLWPSRGRATPAVLEAATSAWTALRAPEPTTLAEWATRDTAELPFLAPALRRMLEELPAPADGLSGTERRALHAVAAGAHTPPAAFVAVQRLEEAPFLGDAWFYRALSALGQGKTRLLETGDGAPLPPPPPLSDSQHFARLQLRLTATGEHTLRGEADRVELLGIDRWIGGTHITSENTWRWDTTELKLVRSSRR
;
A
#
# COMPACT_ATOMS: atom_id res chain seq x y z
N MET A 1 80.52 -9.13 -2.26
CA MET A 1 81.41 -8.08 -2.75
C MET A 1 80.65 -6.76 -2.44
N SER A 2 81.03 -6.17 -1.33
CA SER A 2 81.93 -4.98 -1.21
C SER A 2 81.14 -3.72 -1.71
N SER A 3 81.01 -2.68 -1.06
CA SER A 3 81.44 -2.11 0.24
C SER A 3 81.18 -0.63 0.21
N HIS A 4 81.06 -0.08 1.39
CA HIS A 4 81.44 1.26 1.90
C HIS A 4 80.54 2.46 1.57
N ALA A 5 79.92 3.03 2.55
CA ALA A 5 80.39 3.71 3.75
C ALA A 5 80.84 5.17 3.51
N SER A 6 80.32 6.00 4.34
CA SER A 6 80.92 7.17 5.02
C SER A 6 80.05 8.43 4.91
N SER A 7 79.43 8.85 5.97
CA SER A 7 79.85 9.66 7.12
C SER A 7 80.02 11.15 6.80
N ALA A 8 79.16 11.98 7.40
CA ALA A 8 79.52 13.08 8.29
C ALA A 8 78.33 13.96 8.65
N ALA A 9 78.09 14.13 9.94
CA ALA A 9 77.38 15.27 10.59
C ALA A 9 78.46 16.34 10.92
N PRO A 10 78.18 17.55 11.50
CA PRO A 10 77.03 17.97 12.33
C PRO A 10 76.58 19.45 12.16
N ALA A 11 75.52 19.76 12.89
CA ALA A 11 74.82 20.96 13.34
C ALA A 11 75.63 22.29 13.48
N PRO A 12 75.00 23.54 13.83
CA PRO A 12 73.88 23.67 14.78
C PRO A 12 72.81 24.81 14.52
N ARG A 13 71.66 24.63 15.18
CA ARG A 13 70.79 25.58 15.88
C ARG A 13 70.47 26.97 15.33
N SER A 14 69.20 27.21 15.09
CA SER A 14 68.52 28.43 15.50
C SER A 14 67.08 28.14 15.84
N THR A 15 66.69 28.41 17.09
CA THR A 15 65.36 28.33 17.69
C THR A 15 64.55 29.56 17.31
N THR A 16 63.45 29.37 16.64
CA THR A 16 62.33 30.33 16.62
C THR A 16 61.05 29.54 16.80
N ALA A 17 60.31 29.89 17.87
CA ALA A 17 59.02 29.32 18.21
C ALA A 17 57.99 29.61 17.11
N PRO A 18 57.14 28.63 16.74
CA PRO A 18 56.04 28.90 15.81
C PRO A 18 54.91 29.64 16.52
N ALA A 19 54.43 30.69 15.88
CA ALA A 19 53.22 31.40 16.24
C ALA A 19 52.00 30.51 16.13
N ALA A 20 51.10 30.59 17.11
CA ALA A 20 49.80 29.87 17.11
C ALA A 20 48.97 30.23 15.86
N PRO A 21 48.29 29.27 15.22
CA PRO A 21 47.41 29.58 14.13
C PRO A 21 46.17 30.33 14.64
N PRO A 22 45.60 31.27 13.83
CA PRO A 22 44.37 31.95 14.20
C PRO A 22 43.23 30.96 14.30
N THR A 23 42.52 30.95 15.42
CA THR A 23 41.25 30.26 15.62
C THR A 23 40.23 30.89 14.68
N SER A 24 39.97 30.19 13.57
CA SER A 24 38.81 30.48 12.71
C SER A 24 37.54 30.25 13.53
N PRO A 25 36.60 31.23 13.59
CA PRO A 25 35.34 30.96 14.25
C PRO A 25 34.64 29.84 13.50
N ALA A 26 34.25 28.77 14.24
CA ALA A 26 33.40 27.71 13.72
C ALA A 26 32.16 28.37 13.10
N ALA A 27 32.00 28.22 11.80
CA ALA A 27 30.78 28.61 11.13
C ALA A 27 29.65 27.82 11.80
N ALA A 28 28.82 28.53 12.57
CA ALA A 28 27.57 27.99 13.08
C ALA A 28 26.80 27.48 11.86
N ALA A 29 26.55 26.17 11.81
CA ALA A 29 25.65 25.59 10.81
C ALA A 29 24.34 26.38 10.92
N ALA A 30 23.96 27.04 9.82
CA ALA A 30 22.66 27.69 9.73
C ALA A 30 21.60 26.66 10.07
N PRO A 31 20.58 27.00 10.87
CA PRO A 31 19.49 26.10 11.12
C PRO A 31 18.90 25.71 9.74
N THR A 32 18.92 24.42 9.41
CA THR A 32 18.23 23.90 8.23
C THR A 32 16.77 24.29 8.39
N SER A 33 16.33 25.33 7.65
CA SER A 33 14.95 25.80 7.68
C SER A 33 14.07 24.59 7.36
N ARG A 34 13.14 24.26 8.27
CA ARG A 34 12.10 23.27 8.01
C ARG A 34 11.46 23.61 6.65
N PRO A 35 11.25 22.64 5.75
CA PRO A 35 10.62 22.94 4.47
C PRO A 35 9.21 23.47 4.74
N ALA A 36 8.85 24.57 4.07
CA ALA A 36 7.54 25.20 4.22
C ALA A 36 6.41 24.38 3.57
N LEU A 37 6.73 23.28 2.90
CA LEU A 37 5.82 22.44 2.13
C LEU A 37 6.13 20.96 2.38
N LEU A 38 5.07 20.17 2.63
CA LEU A 38 5.12 18.72 2.75
C LEU A 38 4.20 18.08 1.72
N HIS A 39 4.75 17.25 0.85
CA HIS A 39 3.99 16.38 -0.05
C HIS A 39 3.83 15.00 0.58
N ILE A 40 2.60 14.45 0.56
CA ILE A 40 2.31 13.08 0.98
C ILE A 40 1.81 12.30 -0.21
N THR A 41 2.38 11.12 -0.45
CA THR A 41 2.04 10.22 -1.56
C THR A 41 1.73 8.81 -1.05
N ASN A 42 1.12 7.99 -1.91
CA ASN A 42 0.87 6.58 -1.65
C ASN A 42 2.16 5.74 -1.47
N GLY A 43 3.24 6.13 -2.14
CA GLY A 43 4.48 5.36 -2.15
C GLY A 43 5.67 6.08 -2.77
N GLU A 44 6.81 5.36 -2.84
CA GLU A 44 8.07 5.91 -3.32
C GLU A 44 8.07 6.21 -4.83
N SER A 45 7.25 5.54 -5.64
CA SER A 45 7.23 5.78 -7.10
C SER A 45 6.86 7.23 -7.40
N ALA A 46 5.68 7.67 -7.00
CA ALA A 46 5.25 9.06 -7.12
C ALA A 46 6.14 10.01 -6.30
N GLY A 47 6.58 9.58 -5.11
CA GLY A 47 7.48 10.36 -4.26
C GLY A 47 8.82 10.67 -4.91
N ASN A 48 9.43 9.72 -5.61
CA ASN A 48 10.70 9.93 -6.32
C ASN A 48 10.56 10.91 -7.47
N THR A 49 9.43 10.87 -8.20
CA THR A 49 9.16 11.83 -9.26
C THR A 49 8.89 13.23 -8.70
N LEU A 50 8.14 13.35 -7.58
CA LEU A 50 7.91 14.64 -6.93
C LEU A 50 9.19 15.32 -6.44
N ARG A 51 10.18 14.57 -5.96
CA ARG A 51 11.50 15.12 -5.57
C ARG A 51 12.28 15.73 -6.74
N GLN A 52 11.90 15.41 -7.99
CA GLN A 52 12.51 15.93 -9.22
C GLN A 52 11.78 17.17 -9.76
N THR A 53 10.62 17.53 -9.21
CA THR A 53 9.84 18.70 -9.61
C THR A 53 10.49 20.00 -9.09
N THR A 54 10.10 21.13 -9.67
CA THR A 54 10.47 22.47 -9.20
C THR A 54 9.62 22.94 -8.02
N LEU A 55 8.63 22.16 -7.59
CA LEU A 55 7.72 22.51 -6.48
C LEU A 55 8.44 22.63 -5.14
N GLY A 56 9.57 21.93 -4.96
CA GLY A 56 10.31 21.91 -3.71
C GLY A 56 9.59 21.17 -2.58
N GLY A 57 9.99 21.39 -1.34
CA GLY A 57 9.36 20.76 -0.18
C GLY A 57 9.91 19.39 0.19
N ALA A 58 9.42 18.83 1.30
CA ALA A 58 9.69 17.47 1.72
C ALA A 58 8.65 16.51 1.12
N VAL A 59 9.03 15.25 0.88
CA VAL A 59 8.14 14.20 0.37
C VAL A 59 8.08 13.06 1.37
N LEU A 60 6.87 12.72 1.79
CA LEU A 60 6.56 11.66 2.76
C LEU A 60 5.68 10.58 2.11
N PRO A 61 6.24 9.43 1.73
CA PRO A 61 5.46 8.28 1.28
C PRO A 61 4.69 7.65 2.46
N TRP A 62 3.38 7.41 2.31
CA TRP A 62 2.54 6.86 3.39
C TRP A 62 2.69 5.35 3.56
N GLN A 63 2.70 4.61 2.48
CA GLN A 63 3.11 3.20 2.37
C GLN A 63 2.50 2.23 3.39
N ASP A 64 1.17 2.02 3.35
CA ASP A 64 0.53 0.91 4.05
C ASP A 64 -0.48 0.20 3.15
N SER A 65 -0.39 -1.12 3.06
CA SER A 65 -1.32 -1.96 2.26
C SER A 65 -2.61 -2.23 3.04
N LEU A 66 -3.40 -1.19 3.30
CA LEU A 66 -4.61 -1.23 4.13
C LEU A 66 -5.73 -2.13 3.56
N HIS A 67 -5.64 -2.51 2.28
CA HIS A 67 -6.53 -3.47 1.63
C HIS A 67 -6.27 -4.92 2.04
N GLU A 68 -5.16 -5.19 2.74
CA GLU A 68 -4.78 -6.51 3.23
C GLU A 68 -4.51 -6.50 4.74
N GLY A 69 -4.97 -7.57 5.41
CA GLY A 69 -4.79 -7.78 6.84
C GLY A 69 -5.64 -6.89 7.74
N PRO A 70 -5.41 -6.96 9.06
CA PRO A 70 -6.27 -6.32 10.04
C PRO A 70 -6.10 -4.80 10.10
N VAL A 71 -7.24 -4.08 10.05
CA VAL A 71 -7.34 -2.64 10.31
C VAL A 71 -8.42 -2.39 11.38
N PRO A 72 -8.26 -2.92 12.60
CA PRO A 72 -9.31 -2.88 13.64
C PRO A 72 -9.51 -1.48 14.23
N ALA A 73 -10.68 -1.29 14.88
CA ALA A 73 -11.03 -0.06 15.60
C ALA A 73 -10.28 0.04 16.95
N GLN A 74 -8.95 0.17 16.88
CA GLN A 74 -8.05 0.32 18.02
C GLN A 74 -7.54 1.77 18.13
N PRO A 75 -7.04 2.21 19.31
CA PRO A 75 -6.26 3.45 19.42
C PRO A 75 -5.11 3.48 18.40
N ARG A 76 -4.74 4.68 17.91
CA ARG A 76 -3.76 4.82 16.83
C ARG A 76 -2.48 4.03 17.06
N HIS A 77 -1.87 4.14 18.21
CA HIS A 77 -0.62 3.46 18.55
C HIS A 77 -0.73 1.92 18.55
N GLU A 78 -1.88 1.36 18.89
CA GLU A 78 -2.14 -0.08 18.81
C GLU A 78 -2.37 -0.51 17.36
N LEU A 79 -3.10 0.29 16.58
CA LEU A 79 -3.28 0.04 15.15
C LEU A 79 -1.93 -0.03 14.42
N LEU A 80 -1.02 0.92 14.67
CA LEU A 80 0.31 0.90 14.05
C LEU A 80 1.09 -0.37 14.41
N ARG A 81 1.02 -0.85 15.64
CA ARG A 81 1.62 -2.13 16.06
C ARG A 81 0.99 -3.32 15.35
N THR A 82 -0.33 -3.33 15.25
CA THR A 82 -1.08 -4.39 14.54
C THR A 82 -0.67 -4.44 13.07
N ARG A 83 -0.58 -3.29 12.40
CA ARG A 83 -0.14 -3.19 11.01
C ARG A 83 1.32 -3.61 10.83
N ALA A 84 2.22 -3.12 11.67
CA ALA A 84 3.65 -3.47 11.62
C ALA A 84 3.87 -4.98 11.79
N ARG A 85 3.16 -5.61 12.74
CA ARG A 85 3.22 -7.06 12.96
C ARG A 85 2.70 -7.85 11.77
N PHE A 86 1.56 -7.44 11.21
CA PHE A 86 0.98 -8.09 10.04
C PHE A 86 1.93 -8.05 8.84
N LEU A 87 2.43 -6.87 8.48
CA LEU A 87 3.32 -6.70 7.35
C LEU A 87 4.67 -7.42 7.54
N ALA A 88 5.20 -7.42 8.77
CA ALA A 88 6.39 -8.19 9.10
C ALA A 88 6.16 -9.71 8.93
N GLY A 89 5.00 -10.21 9.35
CA GLY A 89 4.58 -11.60 9.13
C GLY A 89 4.43 -11.95 7.63
N CYS A 90 4.15 -10.96 6.80
CA CYS A 90 4.13 -11.12 5.34
C CYS A 90 5.50 -10.94 4.67
N GLY A 91 6.56 -10.67 5.43
CA GLY A 91 7.92 -10.54 4.91
C GLY A 91 8.23 -9.18 4.26
N TRP A 92 7.48 -8.12 4.60
CA TRP A 92 7.81 -6.76 4.11
C TRP A 92 9.06 -6.19 4.77
N GLY A 93 9.28 -6.52 6.05
CA GLY A 93 10.42 -6.03 6.81
C GLY A 93 10.37 -6.48 8.27
N ARG A 94 11.22 -5.92 9.11
CA ARG A 94 11.22 -6.19 10.55
C ARG A 94 10.14 -5.37 11.25
N GLU A 95 9.36 -5.98 12.14
CA GLU A 95 8.24 -5.36 12.88
C GLU A 95 8.63 -4.02 13.50
N GLN A 96 9.74 -3.97 14.25
CA GLN A 96 10.20 -2.75 14.90
C GLN A 96 10.55 -1.62 13.92
N ALA A 97 11.12 -1.96 12.77
CA ALA A 97 11.48 -0.97 11.75
C ALA A 97 10.22 -0.39 11.08
N LEU A 98 9.23 -1.24 10.80
CA LEU A 98 7.93 -0.85 10.26
C LEU A 98 7.18 0.04 11.25
N LEU A 99 7.10 -0.36 12.53
CA LEU A 99 6.47 0.44 13.57
C LEU A 99 7.12 1.82 13.69
N SER A 100 8.44 1.87 13.78
CA SER A 100 9.18 3.15 13.87
C SER A 100 8.97 4.03 12.63
N SER A 101 8.79 3.42 11.44
CA SER A 101 8.47 4.15 10.21
C SER A 101 7.07 4.75 10.27
N PHE A 102 6.07 3.98 10.69
CA PHE A 102 4.70 4.45 10.84
C PHE A 102 4.57 5.57 11.90
N GLU A 103 5.20 5.40 13.06
CA GLU A 103 5.20 6.43 14.10
C GLU A 103 5.89 7.72 13.65
N ARG A 104 6.97 7.61 12.87
CA ARG A 104 7.67 8.78 12.31
C ARG A 104 6.81 9.49 11.26
N ARG A 105 6.18 8.74 10.36
CA ARG A 105 5.26 9.24 9.35
C ARG A 105 4.12 10.05 9.96
N ASP A 106 3.45 9.47 10.97
CA ASP A 106 2.36 10.13 11.68
C ASP A 106 2.82 11.43 12.35
N ARG A 107 3.96 11.40 13.05
CA ARG A 107 4.53 12.60 13.66
C ARG A 107 4.84 13.68 12.63
N GLN A 108 5.44 13.33 11.49
CA GLN A 108 5.77 14.30 10.45
C GLN A 108 4.53 15.00 9.89
N LEU A 109 3.42 14.28 9.68
CA LEU A 109 2.16 14.88 9.29
C LEU A 109 1.61 15.81 10.36
N LEU A 110 1.49 15.33 11.60
CA LEU A 110 0.91 16.10 12.70
C LEU A 110 1.73 17.35 13.04
N ASP A 111 3.06 17.23 13.06
CA ASP A 111 3.94 18.37 13.28
C ASP A 111 3.82 19.40 12.15
N ALA A 112 3.73 18.96 10.88
CA ALA A 112 3.53 19.85 9.75
C ALA A 112 2.22 20.64 9.85
N LEU A 113 1.14 19.99 10.26
CA LEU A 113 -0.16 20.64 10.44
C LEU A 113 -0.17 21.61 11.62
N ARG A 114 0.46 21.26 12.75
CA ARG A 114 0.60 22.17 13.93
C ARG A 114 1.46 23.39 13.64
N ASP A 115 2.50 23.22 12.84
CA ASP A 115 3.40 24.30 12.44
C ASP A 115 2.83 25.14 11.27
N ASP A 116 1.57 24.91 10.86
CA ASP A 116 0.86 25.56 9.75
C ASP A 116 1.62 25.49 8.41
N LEU A 117 2.32 24.36 8.18
CA LEU A 117 2.99 24.12 6.91
C LEU A 117 1.94 23.78 5.84
N GLN A 118 2.22 24.14 4.58
CA GLN A 118 1.40 23.65 3.47
C GLN A 118 1.61 22.15 3.33
N VAL A 119 0.55 21.38 3.51
CA VAL A 119 0.54 19.92 3.32
C VAL A 119 -0.31 19.59 2.11
N VAL A 120 0.26 18.87 1.13
CA VAL A 120 -0.44 18.47 -0.11
C VAL A 120 -0.43 16.97 -0.25
N LEU A 121 -1.62 16.39 -0.33
CA LEU A 121 -1.85 14.95 -0.49
C LEU A 121 -2.00 14.62 -1.97
N TRP A 122 -1.19 13.68 -2.47
CA TRP A 122 -1.17 13.23 -3.86
C TRP A 122 -1.61 11.76 -3.90
N PHE A 123 -2.84 11.51 -4.31
CA PHE A 123 -3.43 10.18 -4.32
C PHE A 123 -4.18 9.91 -5.63
N GLU A 124 -4.46 8.66 -5.87
CA GLU A 124 -5.11 8.12 -7.05
C GLU A 124 -6.52 7.60 -6.71
N HIS A 125 -7.24 7.14 -7.71
CA HIS A 125 -8.63 6.70 -7.60
C HIS A 125 -8.80 5.24 -7.18
N ASP A 126 -7.71 4.47 -7.15
CA ASP A 126 -7.74 3.05 -6.86
C ASP A 126 -7.89 2.73 -5.36
N LEU A 127 -8.16 1.47 -5.06
CA LEU A 127 -8.40 1.00 -3.68
C LEU A 127 -7.22 1.24 -2.74
N TYR A 128 -5.98 0.98 -3.19
CA TYR A 128 -4.79 1.15 -2.35
C TYR A 128 -4.63 2.60 -1.90
N ASP A 129 -4.82 3.53 -2.83
CA ASP A 129 -4.72 4.96 -2.61
C ASP A 129 -5.85 5.51 -1.76
N GLN A 130 -7.09 5.14 -2.07
CA GLN A 130 -8.26 5.66 -1.35
C GLN A 130 -8.26 5.25 0.13
N LEU A 131 -7.80 4.04 0.47
CA LEU A 131 -7.68 3.63 1.87
C LEU A 131 -6.59 4.42 2.62
N GLN A 132 -5.47 4.71 1.99
CA GLN A 132 -4.42 5.54 2.58
C GLN A 132 -4.88 6.99 2.72
N LEU A 133 -5.59 7.52 1.72
CA LEU A 133 -6.20 8.86 1.79
C LEU A 133 -7.13 8.98 3.00
N LEU A 134 -7.99 7.97 3.25
CA LEU A 134 -8.85 7.94 4.45
C LEU A 134 -8.03 7.97 5.74
N ASP A 135 -6.94 7.18 5.83
CA ASP A 135 -6.08 7.14 7.01
C ASP A 135 -5.40 8.49 7.26
N VAL A 136 -4.87 9.13 6.21
CA VAL A 136 -4.22 10.45 6.31
C VAL A 136 -5.23 11.52 6.72
N LEU A 137 -6.41 11.58 6.07
CA LEU A 137 -7.42 12.59 6.34
C LEU A 137 -8.03 12.43 7.74
N ALA A 138 -8.31 11.20 8.16
CA ALA A 138 -8.82 10.92 9.50
C ALA A 138 -7.79 11.31 10.60
N LEU A 139 -6.49 11.11 10.34
CA LEU A 139 -5.44 11.55 11.25
C LEU A 139 -5.31 13.09 11.22
N ALA A 140 -5.34 13.72 10.04
CA ALA A 140 -5.27 15.17 9.92
C ALA A 140 -6.45 15.87 10.59
N HIS A 141 -7.65 15.24 10.59
CA HIS A 141 -8.84 15.79 11.24
C HIS A 141 -8.69 15.94 12.78
N THR A 142 -7.73 15.25 13.39
CA THR A 142 -7.41 15.42 14.81
C THR A 142 -6.70 16.74 15.13
N GLU A 143 -6.21 17.43 14.11
CA GLU A 143 -5.51 18.70 14.21
C GLU A 143 -6.32 19.83 13.57
N ALA A 144 -6.02 21.08 13.91
CA ALA A 144 -6.75 22.25 13.38
C ALA A 144 -6.45 22.56 11.91
N GLY A 145 -5.36 22.00 11.36
CA GLY A 145 -4.94 22.24 9.97
C GLY A 145 -5.67 21.35 8.97
N ALA A 146 -5.92 21.86 7.76
CA ALA A 146 -6.52 21.10 6.67
C ALA A 146 -5.55 21.00 5.49
N PRO A 147 -5.16 19.77 5.06
CA PRO A 147 -4.29 19.58 3.91
C PRO A 147 -4.99 20.00 2.60
N GLU A 148 -4.21 20.22 1.56
CA GLU A 148 -4.69 20.33 0.19
C GLU A 148 -4.65 18.95 -0.49
N LEU A 149 -5.53 18.73 -1.44
CA LEU A 149 -5.73 17.45 -2.13
C LEU A 149 -5.47 17.59 -3.62
N ILE A 150 -4.71 16.67 -4.18
CA ILE A 150 -4.64 16.36 -5.60
C ILE A 150 -5.01 14.87 -5.70
N VAL A 151 -6.24 14.59 -6.11
CA VAL A 151 -6.73 13.22 -6.27
C VAL A 151 -7.15 13.03 -7.71
N VAL A 152 -6.51 12.09 -8.40
CA VAL A 152 -6.64 11.91 -9.84
C VAL A 152 -7.07 10.50 -10.22
N GLY A 153 -7.97 10.39 -11.20
CA GLY A 153 -8.39 9.12 -11.79
C GLY A 153 -8.04 8.98 -13.27
N SER A 154 -7.50 10.05 -13.86
CA SER A 154 -7.09 10.05 -15.27
C SER A 154 -6.07 11.14 -15.51
N PHE A 155 -5.32 11.02 -16.62
CA PHE A 155 -4.38 12.05 -17.03
C PHE A 155 -4.50 12.30 -18.54
N PRO A 156 -4.51 13.59 -19.00
CA PRO A 156 -4.61 13.92 -20.43
C PRO A 156 -3.51 13.24 -21.26
N GLY A 157 -3.91 12.62 -22.36
CA GLY A 157 -2.98 11.91 -23.25
C GLY A 157 -2.56 10.51 -22.78
N ARG A 158 -3.09 10.01 -21.65
CA ARG A 158 -2.84 8.64 -21.13
C ARG A 158 -4.16 7.87 -20.97
N PRO A 159 -4.64 7.18 -22.03
CA PRO A 159 -5.91 6.46 -21.98
C PRO A 159 -5.95 5.35 -20.91
N SER A 160 -4.79 4.75 -20.61
CA SER A 160 -4.62 3.71 -19.58
C SER A 160 -3.74 4.28 -18.46
N PHE A 161 -4.25 5.31 -17.78
CA PHE A 161 -3.54 5.90 -16.64
C PHE A 161 -3.56 4.92 -15.45
N ALA A 162 -2.40 4.41 -15.07
CA ALA A 162 -2.24 3.46 -13.97
C ALA A 162 -1.72 4.12 -12.68
N GLY A 163 -1.47 5.44 -12.68
CA GLY A 163 -1.16 6.17 -11.46
C GLY A 163 -0.11 7.28 -11.60
N LEU A 164 0.04 8.06 -10.53
CA LEU A 164 0.99 9.19 -10.44
C LEU A 164 2.45 8.76 -10.63
N GLY A 165 2.77 7.51 -10.28
CA GLY A 165 4.11 6.95 -10.44
C GLY A 165 4.57 6.77 -11.89
N GLU A 166 3.65 6.87 -12.87
CA GLU A 166 3.97 6.82 -14.30
C GLU A 166 4.24 8.20 -14.91
N LEU A 167 3.93 9.26 -14.16
CA LEU A 167 4.07 10.62 -14.64
C LEU A 167 5.52 11.10 -14.50
N THR A 168 5.95 11.92 -15.44
CA THR A 168 7.19 12.67 -15.36
C THR A 168 7.05 13.84 -14.38
N ALA A 169 8.17 14.42 -13.94
CA ALA A 169 8.16 15.57 -13.04
C ALA A 169 7.34 16.75 -13.62
N SER A 170 7.51 17.04 -14.92
CA SER A 170 6.76 18.11 -15.60
C SER A 170 5.26 17.82 -15.69
N GLU A 171 4.86 16.56 -15.88
CA GLU A 171 3.45 16.16 -15.88
C GLU A 171 2.83 16.31 -14.49
N LEU A 172 3.54 15.92 -13.42
CA LEU A 172 3.09 16.15 -12.03
C LEU A 172 2.90 17.65 -11.73
N GLU A 173 3.80 18.50 -12.20
CA GLU A 173 3.67 19.97 -12.04
C GLU A 173 2.41 20.51 -12.69
N THR A 174 1.91 19.92 -13.78
CA THR A 174 0.65 20.34 -14.41
C THR A 174 -0.58 20.10 -13.51
N LEU A 175 -0.49 19.18 -12.55
CA LEU A 175 -1.55 18.91 -11.58
C LEU A 175 -1.57 19.91 -10.41
N TRP A 176 -0.47 20.64 -10.19
CA TRP A 176 -0.34 21.56 -9.06
C TRP A 176 -1.46 22.61 -8.95
N PRO A 177 -1.94 23.23 -10.06
CA PRO A 177 -3.04 24.18 -9.97
C PRO A 177 -4.39 23.58 -9.58
N SER A 178 -4.59 22.26 -9.72
CA SER A 178 -5.85 21.59 -9.41
C SER A 178 -6.03 21.26 -7.92
N ARG A 179 -5.00 21.50 -7.09
CA ARG A 179 -5.08 21.23 -5.66
C ARG A 179 -6.21 22.02 -5.00
N GLY A 180 -7.00 21.37 -4.19
CA GLY A 180 -8.07 21.98 -3.43
C GLY A 180 -7.92 21.70 -1.93
N ARG A 181 -8.24 22.66 -1.07
CA ARG A 181 -8.20 22.48 0.38
C ARG A 181 -9.24 21.46 0.83
N ALA A 182 -8.86 20.53 1.71
CA ALA A 182 -9.83 19.67 2.36
C ALA A 182 -10.80 20.49 3.20
N THR A 183 -12.08 20.49 2.82
CA THR A 183 -13.12 21.17 3.58
C THR A 183 -13.46 20.40 4.85
N PRO A 184 -14.12 21.01 5.84
CA PRO A 184 -14.65 20.27 7.00
C PRO A 184 -15.51 19.07 6.59
N ALA A 185 -16.34 19.20 5.56
CA ALA A 185 -17.17 18.10 5.04
C ALA A 185 -16.31 16.93 4.51
N VAL A 186 -15.21 17.21 3.80
CA VAL A 186 -14.26 16.18 3.34
C VAL A 186 -13.63 15.44 4.53
N LEU A 187 -13.18 16.17 5.55
CA LEU A 187 -12.55 15.59 6.74
C LEU A 187 -13.53 14.75 7.56
N GLU A 188 -14.76 15.21 7.73
CA GLU A 188 -15.85 14.48 8.40
C GLU A 188 -16.22 13.20 7.62
N ALA A 189 -16.38 13.29 6.30
CA ALA A 189 -16.68 12.17 5.44
C ALA A 189 -15.55 11.12 5.51
N ALA A 190 -14.28 11.54 5.39
CA ALA A 190 -13.13 10.65 5.49
C ALA A 190 -13.05 9.97 6.86
N THR A 191 -13.26 10.70 7.95
CA THR A 191 -13.26 10.14 9.31
C THR A 191 -14.38 9.13 9.52
N SER A 192 -15.59 9.41 9.01
CA SER A 192 -16.72 8.51 9.07
C SER A 192 -16.49 7.24 8.25
N ALA A 193 -15.96 7.37 7.03
CA ALA A 193 -15.60 6.23 6.19
C ALA A 193 -14.45 5.40 6.78
N TRP A 194 -13.43 6.05 7.37
CA TRP A 194 -12.36 5.39 8.10
C TRP A 194 -12.88 4.59 9.30
N THR A 195 -13.87 5.12 10.02
CA THR A 195 -14.53 4.42 11.11
C THR A 195 -15.30 3.20 10.60
N ALA A 196 -16.02 3.34 9.48
CA ALA A 196 -16.75 2.25 8.84
C ALA A 196 -15.81 1.13 8.34
N LEU A 197 -14.68 1.49 7.75
CA LEU A 197 -13.64 0.54 7.32
C LEU A 197 -13.12 -0.32 8.48
N ARG A 198 -13.01 0.27 9.66
CA ARG A 198 -12.42 -0.35 10.85
C ARG A 198 -13.43 -1.07 11.74
N ALA A 199 -14.69 -1.07 11.34
CA ALA A 199 -15.77 -1.72 12.10
C ALA A 199 -15.61 -3.25 12.12
N PRO A 200 -16.02 -3.92 13.22
CA PRO A 200 -15.93 -5.38 13.33
C PRO A 200 -16.93 -6.12 12.43
N GLU A 201 -17.89 -5.40 11.85
CA GLU A 201 -18.84 -5.90 10.87
C GLU A 201 -18.85 -4.99 9.63
N PRO A 202 -19.01 -5.53 8.39
CA PRO A 202 -18.84 -4.75 7.18
C PRO A 202 -20.08 -3.95 6.76
N THR A 203 -21.14 -3.89 7.58
CA THR A 203 -22.43 -3.27 7.25
C THR A 203 -22.30 -1.79 6.91
N THR A 204 -21.66 -1.00 7.76
CA THR A 204 -21.42 0.43 7.52
C THR A 204 -20.44 0.67 6.37
N LEU A 205 -19.50 -0.24 6.13
CA LEU A 205 -18.61 -0.18 4.97
C LEU A 205 -19.41 -0.38 3.66
N ALA A 206 -20.35 -1.33 3.66
CA ALA A 206 -21.24 -1.56 2.50
C ALA A 206 -22.16 -0.36 2.22
N GLU A 207 -22.63 0.34 3.25
CA GLU A 207 -23.37 1.59 3.08
C GLU A 207 -22.50 2.67 2.38
N TRP A 208 -21.25 2.82 2.78
CA TRP A 208 -20.31 3.74 2.13
C TRP A 208 -20.03 3.35 0.68
N ALA A 209 -19.93 2.08 0.37
CA ALA A 209 -19.70 1.57 -0.98
C ALA A 209 -20.85 1.89 -1.97
N THR A 210 -22.04 2.21 -1.46
CA THR A 210 -23.23 2.54 -2.27
C THR A 210 -23.56 4.03 -2.28
N ARG A 211 -22.84 4.86 -1.50
CA ARG A 211 -23.03 6.31 -1.46
C ARG A 211 -22.40 6.98 -2.69
N ASP A 212 -23.09 8.02 -3.18
CA ASP A 212 -22.49 9.01 -4.06
C ASP A 212 -22.09 10.21 -3.20
N THR A 213 -20.76 10.43 -3.09
CA THR A 213 -20.21 11.51 -2.27
C THR A 213 -19.35 12.43 -3.12
N ALA A 214 -19.78 13.69 -3.25
CA ALA A 214 -19.00 14.71 -3.95
C ALA A 214 -17.68 15.02 -3.23
N GLU A 215 -17.62 14.83 -1.92
CA GLU A 215 -16.44 15.07 -1.08
C GLU A 215 -15.29 14.10 -1.37
N LEU A 216 -15.63 12.84 -1.69
CA LEU A 216 -14.66 11.75 -1.96
C LEU A 216 -15.13 10.93 -3.17
N PRO A 217 -15.05 11.49 -4.39
CA PRO A 217 -15.74 10.93 -5.58
C PRO A 217 -15.23 9.53 -5.98
N PHE A 218 -14.01 9.14 -5.62
CA PHE A 218 -13.45 7.83 -5.95
C PHE A 218 -13.63 6.80 -4.83
N LEU A 219 -14.13 7.21 -3.66
CA LEU A 219 -14.18 6.32 -2.50
C LEU A 219 -15.19 5.17 -2.68
N ALA A 220 -16.40 5.45 -3.12
CA ALA A 220 -17.43 4.41 -3.25
C ALA A 220 -17.05 3.30 -4.24
N PRO A 221 -16.49 3.57 -5.44
CA PRO A 221 -15.93 2.55 -6.31
C PRO A 221 -14.80 1.73 -5.65
N ALA A 222 -13.88 2.39 -4.95
CA ALA A 222 -12.79 1.72 -4.24
C ALA A 222 -13.31 0.78 -3.15
N LEU A 223 -14.29 1.22 -2.35
CA LEU A 223 -14.89 0.39 -1.31
C LEU A 223 -15.73 -0.76 -1.87
N ARG A 224 -16.41 -0.58 -3.02
CA ARG A 224 -17.03 -1.71 -3.75
C ARG A 224 -16.00 -2.76 -4.11
N ARG A 225 -14.88 -2.32 -4.69
CA ARG A 225 -13.79 -3.22 -5.03
C ARG A 225 -13.20 -3.94 -3.80
N MET A 226 -13.12 -3.27 -2.65
CA MET A 226 -12.71 -3.91 -1.39
C MET A 226 -13.72 -4.97 -0.93
N LEU A 227 -15.01 -4.68 -1.02
CA LEU A 227 -16.06 -5.63 -0.64
C LEU A 227 -16.11 -6.86 -1.56
N GLU A 228 -15.64 -6.75 -2.82
CA GLU A 228 -15.45 -7.92 -3.70
C GLU A 228 -14.40 -8.90 -3.17
N GLU A 229 -13.57 -8.50 -2.20
CA GLU A 229 -12.66 -9.42 -1.52
C GLU A 229 -13.36 -10.28 -0.45
N LEU A 230 -14.62 -10.00 -0.11
CA LEU A 230 -15.50 -10.95 0.58
C LEU A 230 -15.86 -12.11 -0.36
N PRO A 231 -16.09 -13.32 0.18
CA PRO A 231 -16.61 -14.45 -0.61
C PRO A 231 -17.89 -14.08 -1.36
N ALA A 232 -17.98 -14.45 -2.63
CA ALA A 232 -19.23 -14.30 -3.38
C ALA A 232 -20.27 -15.35 -2.96
N PRO A 233 -21.58 -15.07 -3.07
CA PRO A 233 -22.63 -16.03 -2.72
C PRO A 233 -22.63 -17.30 -3.55
N ALA A 234 -22.21 -17.23 -4.82
CA ALA A 234 -22.33 -18.33 -5.78
C ALA A 234 -21.28 -19.43 -5.59
N ASP A 235 -20.04 -19.08 -5.25
CA ASP A 235 -18.91 -20.00 -5.27
C ASP A 235 -17.88 -19.77 -4.15
N GLY A 236 -18.12 -18.77 -3.30
CA GLY A 236 -17.23 -18.44 -2.19
C GLY A 236 -15.89 -17.83 -2.58
N LEU A 237 -15.65 -17.53 -3.86
CA LEU A 237 -14.43 -16.87 -4.33
C LEU A 237 -14.48 -15.37 -4.05
N SER A 238 -13.33 -14.78 -3.70
CA SER A 238 -13.17 -13.33 -3.76
C SER A 238 -13.02 -12.85 -5.21
N GLY A 239 -13.17 -11.53 -5.44
CA GLY A 239 -12.98 -10.93 -6.76
C GLY A 239 -11.59 -11.20 -7.34
N THR A 240 -10.54 -11.07 -6.54
CA THR A 240 -9.16 -11.37 -6.93
C THR A 240 -8.98 -12.88 -7.23
N GLU A 241 -9.47 -13.75 -6.36
CA GLU A 241 -9.40 -15.21 -6.56
C GLU A 241 -10.10 -15.63 -7.84
N ARG A 242 -11.30 -15.13 -8.10
CA ARG A 242 -12.09 -15.44 -9.31
C ARG A 242 -11.38 -14.99 -10.58
N ARG A 243 -10.89 -13.74 -10.62
CA ARG A 243 -10.13 -13.21 -11.77
C ARG A 243 -8.86 -14.03 -12.02
N ALA A 244 -8.15 -14.43 -10.95
CA ALA A 244 -6.97 -15.27 -11.05
C ALA A 244 -7.25 -16.65 -11.66
N LEU A 245 -8.29 -17.36 -11.18
CA LEU A 245 -8.68 -18.65 -11.73
C LEU A 245 -9.13 -18.53 -13.19
N HIS A 246 -9.92 -17.51 -13.54
CA HIS A 246 -10.29 -17.23 -14.93
C HIS A 246 -9.07 -16.95 -15.82
N ALA A 247 -8.10 -16.19 -15.35
CA ALA A 247 -6.87 -15.93 -16.11
C ALA A 247 -6.09 -17.21 -16.40
N VAL A 248 -5.95 -18.11 -15.41
CA VAL A 248 -5.29 -19.40 -15.60
C VAL A 248 -6.10 -20.30 -16.54
N ALA A 249 -7.43 -20.35 -16.42
CA ALA A 249 -8.32 -21.07 -17.34
C ALA A 249 -8.18 -20.57 -18.79
N ALA A 250 -7.98 -19.28 -18.97
CA ALA A 250 -7.77 -18.63 -20.28
C ALA A 250 -6.34 -18.75 -20.83
N GLY A 251 -5.44 -19.50 -20.17
CA GLY A 251 -4.09 -19.77 -20.66
C GLY A 251 -2.96 -18.95 -20.04
N ALA A 252 -3.22 -18.18 -18.99
CA ALA A 252 -2.17 -17.48 -18.25
C ALA A 252 -1.48 -18.44 -17.26
N HIS A 253 -0.61 -19.30 -17.79
CA HIS A 253 0.00 -20.40 -17.04
C HIS A 253 1.19 -20.02 -16.14
N THR A 254 1.48 -18.76 -15.94
CA THR A 254 2.51 -18.30 -14.98
C THR A 254 1.96 -17.19 -14.10
N PRO A 255 2.45 -17.04 -12.83
CA PRO A 255 2.01 -15.97 -11.96
C PRO A 255 2.10 -14.56 -12.59
N PRO A 256 3.18 -14.16 -13.29
CA PRO A 256 3.23 -12.87 -13.96
C PRO A 256 2.19 -12.72 -15.09
N ALA A 257 1.97 -13.78 -15.90
CA ALA A 257 0.97 -13.74 -16.96
C ALA A 257 -0.45 -13.62 -16.38
N ALA A 258 -0.75 -14.36 -15.30
CA ALA A 258 -2.01 -14.26 -14.59
C ALA A 258 -2.20 -12.86 -13.97
N PHE A 259 -1.14 -12.30 -13.37
CA PHE A 259 -1.16 -10.94 -12.82
C PHE A 259 -1.52 -9.90 -13.89
N VAL A 260 -0.79 -9.90 -15.02
CA VAL A 260 -1.07 -8.98 -16.14
C VAL A 260 -2.50 -9.14 -16.67
N ALA A 261 -3.00 -10.39 -16.78
CA ALA A 261 -4.37 -10.64 -17.21
C ALA A 261 -5.40 -10.07 -16.24
N VAL A 262 -5.17 -10.23 -14.93
CA VAL A 262 -6.06 -9.70 -13.87
C VAL A 262 -6.03 -8.18 -13.85
N GLN A 263 -4.85 -7.54 -13.93
CA GLN A 263 -4.73 -6.07 -13.96
C GLN A 263 -5.54 -5.43 -15.12
N ARG A 264 -5.66 -6.12 -16.25
CA ARG A 264 -6.47 -5.63 -17.40
C ARG A 264 -7.98 -5.69 -17.17
N LEU A 265 -8.43 -6.44 -16.17
CA LEU A 265 -9.84 -6.58 -15.79
C LEU A 265 -10.23 -5.62 -14.67
N GLU A 266 -9.26 -4.96 -14.03
CA GLU A 266 -9.51 -3.96 -13.01
C GLU A 266 -9.84 -2.60 -13.66
N GLU A 267 -10.89 -1.93 -13.18
CA GLU A 267 -11.18 -0.54 -13.56
C GLU A 267 -10.11 0.42 -13.03
N ALA A 268 -9.63 0.15 -11.82
CA ALA A 268 -8.57 0.86 -11.14
C ALA A 268 -7.59 -0.16 -10.52
N PRO A 269 -6.52 -0.52 -11.24
CA PRO A 269 -5.52 -1.48 -10.75
C PRO A 269 -4.85 -1.00 -9.46
N PHE A 270 -4.92 -1.79 -8.39
CA PHE A 270 -4.42 -1.43 -7.06
C PHE A 270 -3.48 -2.47 -6.45
N LEU A 271 -3.63 -3.74 -6.84
CA LEU A 271 -2.95 -4.86 -6.21
C LEU A 271 -1.55 -5.03 -6.79
N GLY A 272 -0.53 -5.07 -5.93
CA GLY A 272 0.83 -5.42 -6.32
C GLY A 272 1.01 -6.92 -6.59
N ASP A 273 2.00 -7.27 -7.39
CA ASP A 273 2.31 -8.64 -7.80
C ASP A 273 2.57 -9.58 -6.61
N ALA A 274 3.31 -9.12 -5.61
CA ALA A 274 3.61 -9.92 -4.41
C ALA A 274 2.34 -10.29 -3.61
N TRP A 275 1.38 -9.38 -3.49
CA TRP A 275 0.08 -9.68 -2.88
C TRP A 275 -0.73 -10.64 -3.73
N PHE A 276 -0.75 -10.44 -5.05
CA PHE A 276 -1.40 -11.34 -5.98
C PHE A 276 -0.83 -12.77 -5.91
N TYR A 277 0.50 -12.92 -5.83
CA TYR A 277 1.14 -14.25 -5.71
C TYR A 277 0.80 -14.92 -4.38
N ARG A 278 0.58 -14.15 -3.32
CA ARG A 278 0.09 -14.69 -2.04
C ARG A 278 -1.34 -15.23 -2.18
N ALA A 279 -2.21 -14.53 -2.91
CA ALA A 279 -3.56 -15.03 -3.21
C ALA A 279 -3.52 -16.31 -4.05
N LEU A 280 -2.68 -16.38 -5.09
CA LEU A 280 -2.47 -17.62 -5.86
C LEU A 280 -1.99 -18.78 -4.98
N SER A 281 -1.02 -18.52 -4.10
CA SER A 281 -0.53 -19.53 -3.16
C SER A 281 -1.65 -20.10 -2.29
N ALA A 282 -2.51 -19.25 -1.74
CA ALA A 282 -3.64 -19.66 -0.90
C ALA A 282 -4.63 -20.58 -1.64
N LEU A 283 -4.82 -20.38 -2.95
CA LEU A 283 -5.66 -21.23 -3.78
C LEU A 283 -5.02 -22.60 -4.11
N GLY A 284 -3.70 -22.69 -4.02
CA GLY A 284 -2.94 -23.85 -4.45
C GLY A 284 -2.39 -24.73 -3.33
N GLN A 285 -2.72 -24.45 -2.06
CA GLN A 285 -2.22 -25.22 -0.91
C GLN A 285 -3.20 -26.28 -0.44
N GLY A 286 -2.69 -27.24 0.32
CA GLY A 286 -3.49 -28.28 0.95
C GLY A 286 -3.82 -29.47 0.02
N LYS A 287 -4.62 -30.38 0.56
CA LYS A 287 -5.10 -31.57 -0.19
C LYS A 287 -6.19 -31.21 -1.19
N THR A 288 -7.14 -30.40 -0.76
CA THR A 288 -8.15 -29.80 -1.62
C THR A 288 -7.60 -28.43 -2.05
N ARG A 289 -7.37 -28.24 -3.34
CA ARG A 289 -6.81 -27.02 -3.89
C ARG A 289 -7.45 -26.69 -5.23
N LEU A 290 -7.52 -25.43 -5.59
CA LEU A 290 -8.13 -24.93 -6.83
C LEU A 290 -7.08 -24.73 -7.93
N LEU A 291 -5.82 -24.47 -7.53
CA LEU A 291 -4.66 -24.37 -8.41
C LEU A 291 -3.61 -25.41 -8.03
N GLU A 292 -2.77 -25.76 -8.98
CA GLU A 292 -1.59 -26.58 -8.77
C GLU A 292 -0.48 -26.19 -9.74
N THR A 293 0.73 -26.67 -9.49
CA THR A 293 1.84 -26.50 -10.42
C THR A 293 1.63 -27.32 -11.69
N GLY A 294 2.35 -27.03 -12.75
CA GLY A 294 2.21 -27.72 -14.05
C GLY A 294 2.43 -29.24 -13.96
N ASP A 295 3.22 -29.71 -12.99
CA ASP A 295 3.46 -31.15 -12.69
C ASP A 295 2.44 -31.75 -11.71
N GLY A 296 1.45 -30.97 -11.26
CA GLY A 296 0.39 -31.45 -10.37
C GLY A 296 0.70 -31.38 -8.87
N ALA A 297 1.78 -30.72 -8.47
CA ALA A 297 2.11 -30.52 -7.06
C ALA A 297 1.34 -29.32 -6.44
N PRO A 298 1.20 -29.26 -5.11
CA PRO A 298 0.71 -28.07 -4.43
C PRO A 298 1.60 -26.86 -4.71
N LEU A 299 1.00 -25.66 -4.76
CA LEU A 299 1.78 -24.44 -4.80
C LEU A 299 2.59 -24.25 -3.49
N PRO A 300 3.79 -23.66 -3.56
CA PRO A 300 4.59 -23.39 -2.36
C PRO A 300 3.86 -22.38 -1.45
N PRO A 301 4.31 -22.26 -0.18
CA PRO A 301 3.83 -21.21 0.73
C PRO A 301 3.91 -19.81 0.11
N PRO A 302 3.08 -18.85 0.60
CA PRO A 302 3.08 -17.50 0.05
C PRO A 302 4.50 -16.89 0.11
N PRO A 303 4.96 -16.27 -1.00
CA PRO A 303 6.28 -15.65 -1.01
C PRO A 303 6.32 -14.45 -0.05
N PRO A 304 7.50 -14.13 0.53
CA PRO A 304 7.68 -12.86 1.22
C PRO A 304 7.39 -11.69 0.29
N LEU A 305 6.80 -10.60 0.79
CA LEU A 305 6.55 -9.40 -0.01
C LEU A 305 7.84 -8.77 -0.56
N SER A 306 8.96 -8.99 0.13
CA SER A 306 10.28 -8.48 -0.28
C SER A 306 10.98 -9.33 -1.35
N ASP A 307 10.54 -10.59 -1.57
CA ASP A 307 11.14 -11.51 -2.56
C ASP A 307 10.10 -12.50 -3.10
N SER A 308 9.56 -12.22 -4.27
CA SER A 308 8.57 -13.04 -4.96
C SER A 308 9.10 -13.73 -6.24
N GLN A 309 10.38 -13.55 -6.58
CA GLN A 309 10.93 -13.99 -7.87
C GLN A 309 10.87 -15.51 -8.11
N HIS A 310 11.09 -16.31 -7.05
CA HIS A 310 10.98 -17.76 -7.19
C HIS A 310 9.55 -18.18 -7.56
N PHE A 311 8.55 -17.58 -6.91
CA PHE A 311 7.14 -17.83 -7.17
C PHE A 311 6.74 -17.44 -8.60
N ALA A 312 7.29 -16.36 -9.12
CA ALA A 312 7.03 -15.88 -10.48
C ALA A 312 7.40 -16.89 -11.59
N ARG A 313 8.26 -17.87 -11.31
CA ARG A 313 8.72 -18.89 -12.29
C ARG A 313 7.84 -20.14 -12.35
N LEU A 314 6.85 -20.26 -11.47
CA LEU A 314 5.97 -21.43 -11.43
C LEU A 314 5.15 -21.55 -12.71
N GLN A 315 4.83 -22.80 -13.07
CA GLN A 315 3.77 -23.10 -14.03
C GLN A 315 2.49 -23.39 -13.27
N LEU A 316 1.39 -22.80 -13.70
CA LEU A 316 0.08 -22.89 -13.04
C LEU A 316 -0.89 -23.65 -13.92
N ARG A 317 -1.74 -24.47 -13.30
CA ARG A 317 -2.94 -25.01 -13.92
C ARG A 317 -4.08 -25.09 -12.93
N LEU A 318 -5.32 -25.10 -13.44
CA LEU A 318 -6.50 -25.41 -12.63
C LEU A 318 -6.52 -26.89 -12.27
N THR A 319 -7.02 -27.19 -11.09
CA THR A 319 -7.47 -28.53 -10.73
C THR A 319 -8.93 -28.73 -11.22
N ALA A 320 -9.40 -29.96 -11.26
CA ALA A 320 -10.82 -30.24 -11.51
C ALA A 320 -11.72 -29.53 -10.48
N THR A 321 -11.29 -29.48 -9.21
CA THR A 321 -12.00 -28.72 -8.15
C THR A 321 -12.05 -27.22 -8.46
N GLY A 322 -10.94 -26.65 -8.97
CA GLY A 322 -10.90 -25.25 -9.38
C GLY A 322 -11.86 -24.94 -10.53
N GLU A 323 -11.96 -25.83 -11.52
CA GLU A 323 -12.93 -25.70 -12.61
C GLU A 323 -14.38 -25.78 -12.13
N HIS A 324 -14.69 -26.74 -11.22
CA HIS A 324 -16.02 -26.87 -10.61
C HIS A 324 -16.38 -25.59 -9.81
N THR A 325 -15.44 -25.06 -9.03
CA THR A 325 -15.66 -23.83 -8.27
C THR A 325 -15.94 -22.64 -9.19
N LEU A 326 -15.17 -22.48 -10.28
CA LEU A 326 -15.42 -21.41 -11.26
C LEU A 326 -16.80 -21.49 -11.94
N ARG A 327 -17.37 -22.69 -12.08
CA ARG A 327 -18.74 -22.87 -12.61
C ARG A 327 -19.84 -22.71 -11.55
N GLY A 328 -19.48 -22.42 -10.28
CA GLY A 328 -20.43 -22.32 -9.17
C GLY A 328 -20.95 -23.66 -8.68
N GLU A 329 -20.30 -24.77 -9.04
CA GLU A 329 -20.67 -26.15 -8.64
C GLU A 329 -20.07 -26.56 -7.29
N ALA A 330 -19.17 -25.74 -6.75
CA ALA A 330 -18.52 -25.91 -5.45
C ALA A 330 -18.24 -24.56 -4.80
N ASP A 331 -18.22 -24.54 -3.47
CA ASP A 331 -17.96 -23.32 -2.69
C ASP A 331 -16.53 -23.33 -2.13
N ARG A 332 -15.76 -22.31 -2.46
CA ARG A 332 -14.34 -22.16 -2.04
C ARG A 332 -14.21 -22.13 -0.52
N VAL A 333 -15.14 -21.46 0.19
CA VAL A 333 -15.06 -21.35 1.66
C VAL A 333 -15.35 -22.70 2.33
N GLU A 334 -16.29 -23.49 1.79
CA GLU A 334 -16.56 -24.84 2.28
C GLU A 334 -15.39 -25.78 2.02
N LEU A 335 -14.71 -25.64 0.88
CA LEU A 335 -13.59 -26.50 0.49
C LEU A 335 -12.28 -26.18 1.24
N LEU A 336 -11.96 -24.90 1.43
CA LEU A 336 -10.65 -24.45 1.92
C LEU A 336 -10.72 -23.76 3.29
N GLY A 337 -11.93 -23.48 3.78
CA GLY A 337 -12.11 -22.58 4.93
C GLY A 337 -11.79 -21.13 4.58
N ILE A 338 -11.91 -20.25 5.56
CA ILE A 338 -11.53 -18.84 5.44
C ILE A 338 -11.04 -18.32 6.78
N ASP A 339 -9.94 -17.56 6.73
CA ASP A 339 -9.40 -16.75 7.81
C ASP A 339 -8.78 -15.50 7.16
N ARG A 340 -9.58 -14.43 7.06
CA ARG A 340 -9.20 -13.22 6.32
C ARG A 340 -9.74 -11.97 7.00
N TRP A 341 -9.01 -10.87 6.86
CA TRP A 341 -9.46 -9.55 7.28
C TRP A 341 -9.87 -8.70 6.09
N ILE A 342 -11.01 -8.02 6.22
CA ILE A 342 -11.46 -6.95 5.34
C ILE A 342 -11.62 -5.70 6.21
N GLY A 343 -10.61 -4.83 6.18
CA GLY A 343 -10.54 -3.72 7.12
C GLY A 343 -10.52 -4.19 8.58
N GLY A 344 -11.50 -3.76 9.37
CA GLY A 344 -11.69 -4.18 10.77
C GLY A 344 -12.48 -5.47 10.95
N THR A 345 -13.05 -6.01 9.87
CA THR A 345 -13.88 -7.22 9.92
C THR A 345 -13.05 -8.48 9.74
N HIS A 346 -13.08 -9.36 10.73
CA HIS A 346 -12.43 -10.67 10.65
C HIS A 346 -13.40 -11.71 10.10
N ILE A 347 -13.12 -12.23 8.92
CA ILE A 347 -13.94 -13.24 8.24
C ILE A 347 -13.36 -14.60 8.54
N THR A 348 -14.18 -15.44 9.18
CA THR A 348 -13.85 -16.84 9.51
C THR A 348 -14.97 -17.76 9.04
N SER A 349 -14.75 -19.07 9.07
CA SER A 349 -15.79 -20.04 8.74
C SER A 349 -17.03 -19.95 9.68
N GLU A 350 -16.87 -19.31 10.85
CA GLU A 350 -17.97 -19.10 11.82
C GLU A 350 -18.72 -17.77 11.60
N ASN A 351 -18.06 -16.79 10.97
CA ASN A 351 -18.58 -15.45 10.73
C ASN A 351 -18.36 -15.06 9.26
N THR A 352 -18.91 -15.84 8.34
CA THR A 352 -18.72 -15.61 6.91
C THR A 352 -19.73 -14.61 6.40
N TRP A 353 -19.26 -13.38 6.12
CA TRP A 353 -19.95 -12.42 5.31
C TRP A 353 -19.63 -12.66 3.84
N ARG A 354 -20.63 -12.48 2.96
CA ARG A 354 -20.50 -12.57 1.52
C ARG A 354 -20.96 -11.27 0.87
N TRP A 355 -20.41 -10.97 -0.29
CA TRP A 355 -20.78 -9.80 -1.06
C TRP A 355 -21.40 -10.20 -2.39
N ASP A 356 -22.64 -9.80 -2.62
CA ASP A 356 -23.31 -9.92 -3.90
C ASP A 356 -23.01 -8.69 -4.74
N THR A 357 -22.19 -8.86 -5.78
CA THR A 357 -21.77 -7.77 -6.69
C THR A 357 -22.89 -7.30 -7.61
N THR A 358 -23.90 -8.11 -7.85
CA THR A 358 -25.05 -7.76 -8.71
C THR A 358 -26.04 -6.89 -7.95
N GLU A 359 -26.37 -7.31 -6.74
CA GLU A 359 -27.34 -6.62 -5.89
C GLU A 359 -26.69 -5.54 -4.97
N LEU A 360 -25.38 -5.43 -5.01
CA LEU A 360 -24.56 -4.55 -4.13
C LEU A 360 -24.94 -4.67 -2.66
N LYS A 361 -25.06 -5.91 -2.17
CA LYS A 361 -25.50 -6.16 -0.79
C LYS A 361 -24.68 -7.24 -0.10
N LEU A 362 -24.63 -7.11 1.23
CA LEU A 362 -24.09 -8.14 2.11
C LEU A 362 -25.08 -9.29 2.29
N VAL A 363 -24.56 -10.50 2.27
CA VAL A 363 -25.29 -11.72 2.59
C VAL A 363 -24.56 -12.42 3.73
N ARG A 364 -25.26 -12.75 4.79
CA ARG A 364 -24.70 -13.55 5.88
C ARG A 364 -24.94 -15.03 5.57
N SER A 365 -23.86 -15.81 5.54
CA SER A 365 -24.02 -17.27 5.39
C SER A 365 -24.68 -17.81 6.64
N SER A 366 -25.95 -18.22 6.54
CA SER A 366 -26.54 -19.03 7.61
C SER A 366 -25.92 -20.43 7.52
N ARG A 367 -25.34 -20.93 8.61
CA ARG A 367 -25.00 -22.38 8.71
C ARG A 367 -26.25 -23.18 8.34
N ARG A 368 -26.14 -24.03 7.33
CA ARG A 368 -27.08 -25.13 7.11
C ARG A 368 -26.80 -26.27 8.06
#